data_84fb34effa0707205298cfda22f9e485
#
_entry.id   84fb34effa0707205298cfda22f9e485
#
_cell.length_a   1.000
_cell.length_b   1.000
_cell.length_c   1.000
_cell.angle_alpha   90.00
_cell.angle_beta   90.00
_cell.angle_gamma   90.00
#
_symmetry.space_group_name_H-M   'P 1'
#
loop_
_entity.id
_entity.type
_entity.pdbx_description
1 polymer ?
#
loop_
_entity_poly.entity_id
_entity_poly.type
_entity_poly.pdbx_seq_one_letter_code
_entity_poly.pdbx_strand_id
1 'polypeptide(L)'
;MQKYRVETIYENNMKDFVLLCNVLLHGQTIHGLGPEDIVQRVMLQAWEKKEKLEYHENLIGWFVVACSKECKALYRRAYTEHRNVGHAVELNEN
;
A
#
# COMPACT_ATOMS: atom_id res chain seq x y z
N MET A 1 21.12 -13.97 -16.24
CA MET A 1 19.65 -13.96 -16.17
C MET A 1 19.17 -12.54 -15.89
N GLN A 2 18.25 -12.05 -16.70
CA GLN A 2 17.76 -10.69 -16.53
C GLN A 2 16.72 -10.64 -15.41
N LYS A 3 16.79 -9.56 -14.63
CA LYS A 3 15.78 -9.30 -13.63
C LYS A 3 14.52 -8.73 -14.29
N TYR A 4 13.39 -9.03 -13.72
CA TYR A 4 12.17 -8.35 -14.12
C TYR A 4 12.25 -6.86 -13.73
N ARG A 5 11.59 -5.99 -14.48
CA ARG A 5 11.59 -4.56 -14.19
C ARG A 5 11.04 -4.28 -12.80
N VAL A 6 10.07 -5.07 -12.33
CA VAL A 6 9.51 -4.87 -10.99
C VAL A 6 10.57 -5.00 -9.91
N GLU A 7 11.52 -5.93 -10.07
CA GLU A 7 12.62 -6.07 -9.11
C GLU A 7 13.53 -4.86 -9.12
N THR A 8 13.90 -4.41 -10.31
CA THR A 8 14.80 -3.26 -10.47
C THR A 8 14.16 -1.99 -9.92
N ILE A 9 12.91 -1.76 -10.23
CA ILE A 9 12.17 -0.59 -9.74
C ILE A 9 12.05 -0.66 -8.21
N TYR A 10 11.72 -1.81 -7.68
CA TYR A 10 11.60 -1.99 -6.24
C TYR A 10 12.92 -1.71 -5.54
N GLU A 11 14.00 -2.31 -6.00
CA GLU A 11 15.32 -2.13 -5.39
C GLU A 11 15.78 -0.67 -5.43
N ASN A 12 15.55 0.00 -6.56
CA ASN A 12 16.01 1.37 -6.74
C ASN A 12 15.15 2.42 -6.04
N ASN A 13 13.89 2.09 -5.76
CA ASN A 13 12.93 3.07 -5.26
C ASN A 13 12.29 2.69 -3.93
N MET A 14 12.72 1.61 -3.31
CA MET A 14 12.11 1.10 -2.07
C MET A 14 12.03 2.18 -0.98
N LYS A 15 13.11 2.92 -0.79
CA LYS A 15 13.15 3.96 0.23
C LYS A 15 12.12 5.05 -0.04
N ASP A 16 11.96 5.42 -1.30
CA ASP A 16 11.01 6.44 -1.69
C ASP A 16 9.58 5.94 -1.49
N PHE A 17 9.33 4.68 -1.80
CA PHE A 17 8.00 4.09 -1.57
C PHE A 17 7.68 4.01 -0.08
N VAL A 18 8.66 3.67 0.75
CA VAL A 18 8.49 3.65 2.21
C VAL A 18 8.18 5.05 2.72
N LEU A 19 8.90 6.06 2.24
CA LEU A 19 8.64 7.45 2.61
C LEU A 19 7.24 7.88 2.20
N LEU A 20 6.83 7.53 0.99
CA LEU A 20 5.48 7.83 0.52
C LEU A 20 4.43 7.21 1.44
N CYS A 21 4.57 5.94 1.76
CA CYS A 21 3.63 5.26 2.64
C CYS A 21 3.64 5.87 4.04
N ASN A 22 4.81 6.28 4.53
CA ASN A 22 4.90 6.93 5.82
C ASN A 22 4.11 8.25 5.85
N VAL A 23 4.21 9.03 4.78
CA VAL A 23 3.44 10.26 4.64
C VAL A 23 1.94 9.94 4.59
N LEU A 24 1.57 8.95 3.79
CA LEU A 24 0.16 8.56 3.63
C LEU A 24 -0.43 8.00 4.93
N LEU A 25 0.39 7.36 5.76
CA LEU A 25 -0.05 6.83 7.05
C LEU A 25 0.13 7.86 8.17
N HIS A 26 0.58 9.06 7.86
CA HIS A 26 0.82 10.14 8.84
C HIS A 26 1.77 9.72 9.95
N GLY A 27 2.78 8.92 9.61
CA GLY A 27 3.77 8.45 10.55
C GLY A 27 3.27 7.39 11.52
N GLN A 28 2.09 6.84 11.29
CA GLN A 28 1.45 5.88 12.19
C GLN A 28 1.52 4.46 11.66
N THR A 29 1.33 3.50 12.56
CA THR A 29 1.03 2.14 12.16
C THR A 29 -0.46 1.89 12.39
N ILE A 30 -1.06 1.06 11.56
CA ILE A 30 -2.48 0.72 11.66
C ILE A 30 -2.57 -0.79 11.68
N HIS A 31 -3.16 -1.32 12.74
CA HIS A 31 -3.23 -2.78 12.97
C HIS A 31 -1.85 -3.43 12.92
N GLY A 32 -0.85 -2.75 13.46
CA GLY A 32 0.52 -3.24 13.48
C GLY A 32 1.24 -3.17 12.14
N LEU A 33 0.60 -2.60 11.12
CA LEU A 33 1.19 -2.46 9.79
C LEU A 33 1.72 -1.04 9.60
N GLY A 34 2.98 -0.95 9.25
CA GLY A 34 3.63 0.32 8.96
C GLY A 34 3.97 0.44 7.48
N PRO A 35 4.69 1.52 7.11
CA PRO A 35 5.03 1.80 5.72
C PRO A 35 5.74 0.65 5.03
N GLU A 36 6.66 0.00 5.71
CA GLU A 36 7.46 -1.09 5.13
C GLU A 36 6.58 -2.29 4.80
N ASP A 37 5.60 -2.57 5.66
CA ASP A 37 4.66 -3.67 5.42
C ASP A 37 3.81 -3.42 4.18
N ILE A 38 3.41 -2.17 3.99
CA ILE A 38 2.63 -1.77 2.81
C ILE A 38 3.47 -1.97 1.55
N VAL A 39 4.72 -1.49 1.57
CA VAL A 39 5.61 -1.61 0.42
C VAL A 39 5.86 -3.08 0.08
N GLN A 40 6.03 -3.94 1.09
CA GLN A 40 6.21 -5.37 0.88
C GLN A 40 4.98 -6.00 0.21
N ARG A 41 3.79 -5.61 0.65
CA ARG A 41 2.55 -6.09 0.03
C ARG A 41 2.47 -5.69 -1.43
N VAL A 42 2.82 -4.44 -1.72
CA VAL A 42 2.82 -3.94 -3.09
C VAL A 42 3.82 -4.70 -3.94
N MET A 43 5.00 -5.01 -3.37
CA MET A 43 5.99 -5.80 -4.09
C MET A 43 5.49 -7.21 -4.42
N LEU A 44 4.79 -7.84 -3.48
CA LEU A 44 4.19 -9.14 -3.73
C LEU A 44 3.17 -9.08 -4.86
N GLN A 45 2.33 -8.04 -4.88
CA GLN A 45 1.38 -7.83 -5.97
C GLN A 45 2.09 -7.62 -7.30
N ALA A 46 3.16 -6.82 -7.28
CA ALA A 46 3.95 -6.57 -8.47
C ALA A 46 4.59 -7.86 -8.99
N TRP A 47 5.08 -8.68 -8.08
CA TRP A 47 5.70 -9.95 -8.45
C TRP A 47 4.69 -10.90 -9.11
N GLU A 48 3.48 -10.96 -8.58
CA GLU A 48 2.42 -11.77 -9.17
C GLU A 48 2.06 -11.32 -10.57
N LYS A 49 2.22 -10.02 -10.85
CA LYS A 49 1.90 -9.41 -12.14
C LYS A 49 3.13 -9.06 -12.95
N LYS A 50 4.28 -9.63 -12.59
CA LYS A 50 5.58 -9.22 -13.15
C LYS A 50 5.64 -9.28 -14.68
N GLU A 51 5.00 -10.25 -15.26
CA GLU A 51 5.02 -10.42 -16.72
C GLU A 51 4.25 -9.31 -17.43
N LYS A 52 3.11 -8.95 -16.89
CA LYS A 52 2.31 -7.83 -17.42
C LYS A 52 3.02 -6.50 -17.19
N LEU A 53 3.59 -6.33 -16.00
CA LEU A 53 4.23 -5.09 -15.62
C LEU A 53 5.55 -4.86 -16.35
N GLU A 54 6.13 -5.91 -16.93
CA GLU A 54 7.34 -5.78 -17.72
C GLU A 54 7.19 -4.76 -18.85
N TYR A 55 6.00 -4.66 -19.40
CA TYR A 55 5.69 -3.78 -20.53
C TYR A 55 4.94 -2.52 -20.13
N HIS A 56 4.81 -2.28 -18.83
CA HIS A 56 4.09 -1.11 -18.35
C HIS A 56 4.88 0.16 -18.63
N GLU A 57 4.23 1.16 -19.20
CA GLU A 57 4.88 2.41 -19.59
C GLU A 57 5.39 3.22 -18.40
N ASN A 58 4.66 3.19 -17.30
CA ASN A 58 5.01 3.96 -16.09
C ASN A 58 4.96 3.05 -14.87
N LEU A 59 5.95 2.21 -14.72
CA LEU A 59 5.98 1.23 -13.64
C LEU A 59 6.13 1.88 -12.27
N ILE A 60 6.90 2.96 -12.18
CA ILE A 60 7.02 3.71 -10.91
C ILE A 60 5.64 4.24 -10.51
N GLY A 61 4.91 4.80 -11.46
CA GLY A 61 3.55 5.28 -11.21
C GLY A 61 2.63 4.16 -10.74
N TRP A 62 2.77 2.98 -11.33
CA TRP A 62 2.00 1.82 -10.89
C TRP A 62 2.25 1.52 -9.41
N PHE A 63 3.52 1.51 -8.98
CA PHE A 63 3.88 1.29 -7.58
C PHE A 63 3.30 2.38 -6.67
N VAL A 64 3.39 3.64 -7.09
CA VAL A 64 2.85 4.77 -6.31
C VAL A 64 1.35 4.60 -6.11
N VAL A 65 0.63 4.28 -7.18
CA VAL A 65 -0.82 4.07 -7.11
C VAL A 65 -1.14 2.87 -6.22
N ALA A 66 -0.39 1.78 -6.36
CA ALA A 66 -0.60 0.58 -5.55
C ALA A 66 -0.37 0.85 -4.07
N CYS A 67 0.69 1.59 -3.73
CA CYS A 67 0.95 2.00 -2.35
C CYS A 67 -0.20 2.84 -1.80
N SER A 68 -0.68 3.79 -2.60
CA SER A 68 -1.81 4.65 -2.19
C SER A 68 -3.07 3.84 -1.94
N LYS A 69 -3.36 2.89 -2.82
CA LYS A 69 -4.53 2.03 -2.67
C LYS A 69 -4.45 1.16 -1.42
N GLU A 70 -3.27 0.61 -1.13
CA GLU A 70 -3.07 -0.22 0.06
C GLU A 70 -3.23 0.60 1.34
N CYS A 71 -2.68 1.81 1.37
CA CYS A 71 -2.83 2.69 2.53
C CYS A 71 -4.30 3.07 2.74
N LYS A 72 -5.01 3.39 1.66
CA LYS A 72 -6.43 3.72 1.74
C LYS A 72 -7.25 2.53 2.21
N ALA A 73 -6.93 1.33 1.72
CA ALA A 73 -7.62 0.12 2.13
C ALA A 73 -7.41 -0.16 3.61
N LEU A 74 -6.21 0.10 4.12
CA LEU A 74 -5.90 -0.08 5.53
C LEU A 74 -6.69 0.90 6.39
N TYR A 75 -6.74 2.17 6.00
CA TYR A 75 -7.55 3.17 6.69
C TYR A 75 -9.04 2.80 6.67
N ARG A 76 -9.51 2.36 5.54
CA ARG A 76 -10.92 1.99 5.38
C ARG A 76 -11.27 0.82 6.30
N ARG A 77 -10.38 -0.16 6.38
CA ARG A 77 -10.57 -1.32 7.25
C ARG A 77 -10.57 -0.90 8.72
N ALA A 78 -9.61 -0.07 9.11
CA ALA A 78 -9.53 0.47 10.46
C ALA A 78 -10.76 1.28 10.82
N TYR A 79 -11.23 2.11 9.90
CA TYR A 79 -12.43 2.91 10.10
C TYR A 79 -13.66 2.02 10.28
N THR A 80 -13.79 1.00 9.46
CA THR A 80 -14.91 0.06 9.54
C THR A 80 -14.92 -0.68 10.87
N GLU A 81 -13.77 -1.14 11.33
CA GLU A 81 -13.67 -1.83 12.62
C GLU A 81 -14.01 -0.91 13.78
N HIS A 82 -13.47 0.30 13.75
CA HIS A 82 -13.78 1.30 14.76
C HIS A 82 -15.27 1.62 14.75
N ARG A 83 -15.84 1.76 13.58
CA ARG A 83 -17.25 2.03 13.41
C ARG A 83 -18.09 0.87 13.98
N ASN A 84 -17.67 -0.37 13.76
CA ASN A 84 -18.38 -1.54 14.27
C ASN A 84 -18.33 -1.60 15.80
N VAL A 85 -17.19 -1.24 16.40
CA VAL A 85 -17.05 -1.20 17.85
C VAL A 85 -17.97 -0.12 18.44
N GLY A 86 -18.05 1.03 17.80
CA GLY A 86 -18.90 2.13 18.22
C GLY A 86 -20.27 2.12 17.56
N HIS A 87 -20.66 1.01 16.99
CA HIS A 87 -21.85 0.94 16.13
C HIS A 87 -23.12 1.39 16.82
N ALA A 88 -23.34 0.94 18.05
CA ALA A 88 -24.53 1.32 18.80
C ALA A 88 -24.60 2.83 19.01
N VAL A 89 -23.47 3.45 19.26
CA VAL A 89 -23.38 4.90 19.46
C VAL A 89 -23.66 5.63 18.16
N GLU A 90 -23.05 5.18 17.08
CA GLU A 90 -23.20 5.82 15.77
C GLU A 90 -24.61 5.72 15.23
N LEU A 91 -25.28 4.61 15.45
CA LEU A 91 -26.66 4.45 15.03
C LEU A 91 -27.57 5.45 15.73
N ASN A 92 -27.25 5.81 16.95
CA ASN A 92 -28.03 6.76 17.71
C ASN A 92 -27.81 8.20 17.24
N GLU A 93 -26.68 8.47 16.61
CA GLU A 93 -26.38 9.79 16.09
C GLU A 93 -27.01 10.05 14.74
N ASN A 94 -27.29 9.02 14.03
CA ASN A 94 -27.91 9.09 12.72
C ASN A 94 -29.39 8.80 12.78
#